data_bb8f24a964e9cc7e34dbaf93fb294236
#
_entry.id   bb8f24a964e9cc7e34dbaf93fb294236
#
_cell.length_a   1.000
_cell.length_b   1.000
_cell.length_c   1.000
_cell.angle_alpha   90.00
_cell.angle_beta   90.00
_cell.angle_gamma   90.00
#
_symmetry.space_group_name_H-M   'P 1'
#
loop_
_entity.id
_entity.type
_entity.pdbx_description
1 polymer ?
#
loop_
_entity_poly.entity_id
_entity_poly.type
_entity_poly.pdbx_seq_one_letter_code
_entity_poly.pdbx_strand_id
1 'polypeptide(L)'
;MSKLPRITVENLNKEYRIYERPQDRLIELISRKPKHSLFNVLTDISFAVAEGKSLGIIGNNGAGKSTLLKILVGTLQPTTGNINVQGQVAALLELGAGFHPEFSGRRNIFLNAALLGVSDENIAEMEKGIIEFSGLGDFIDRPVKTYSSGMYVRLAFSIATMVQPDILVIDEALSVGDMAFQKKCVQRMNKFRDDEKTMVFCSHSMFHIQELCDTAIWLHEGRIIEIGDSDKVVADYEDFCNSSKSYNNIREDVPEGIENRKQSAQETEVQDCRINTISVQTLDGEEVTKVVPLSTLVLKMEVEVLVDNMEGHFGFAFMRSSEEPLATFLTQNFEGINRGPFQKGEILSITLVVDSVAMRIGEFYVLGGLADKSGLLWYESKFSKQLTVATNKGVGAIIMKSAWTVEQN
;
A
#
# COMPACT_ATOMS: atom_id res chain seq x y z
N MET A 1 -26.74 12.74 13.00
CA MET A 1 -27.54 12.17 11.89
C MET A 1 -26.62 11.28 11.10
N SER A 2 -26.96 10.00 10.88
CA SER A 2 -26.15 9.13 10.01
C SER A 2 -26.19 9.68 8.59
N LYS A 3 -25.01 9.97 8.00
CA LYS A 3 -24.91 10.37 6.58
C LYS A 3 -25.50 9.22 5.73
N LEU A 4 -26.19 9.56 4.65
CA LEU A 4 -26.72 8.55 3.71
C LEU A 4 -25.56 7.80 3.03
N PRO A 5 -25.72 6.51 2.71
CA PRO A 5 -24.68 5.76 2.02
C PRO A 5 -24.48 6.29 0.59
N ARG A 6 -23.22 6.54 0.23
CA ARG A 6 -22.81 6.87 -1.16
C ARG A 6 -22.69 5.63 -2.02
N ILE A 7 -22.35 4.50 -1.42
CA ILE A 7 -22.25 3.22 -2.09
C ILE A 7 -23.10 2.22 -1.31
N THR A 8 -23.97 1.49 -2.00
CA THR A 8 -24.74 0.37 -1.45
C THR A 8 -24.63 -0.82 -2.40
N VAL A 9 -24.25 -1.96 -1.87
CA VAL A 9 -24.15 -3.24 -2.58
C VAL A 9 -25.03 -4.25 -1.86
N GLU A 10 -25.92 -4.94 -2.58
CA GLU A 10 -26.89 -5.87 -2.01
C GLU A 10 -26.89 -7.19 -2.79
N ASN A 11 -26.57 -8.29 -2.10
CA ASN A 11 -26.59 -9.67 -2.62
C ASN A 11 -25.90 -9.83 -3.97
N LEU A 12 -24.78 -9.12 -4.16
CA LEU A 12 -24.06 -9.07 -5.42
C LEU A 12 -23.32 -10.37 -5.67
N ASN A 13 -23.56 -10.93 -6.87
CA ASN A 13 -22.87 -12.11 -7.35
C ASN A 13 -22.21 -11.82 -8.71
N LYS A 14 -21.04 -12.41 -8.93
CA LYS A 14 -20.35 -12.37 -10.22
C LYS A 14 -19.83 -13.73 -10.61
N GLU A 15 -20.33 -14.20 -11.74
CA GLU A 15 -19.97 -15.48 -12.34
C GLU A 15 -19.38 -15.26 -13.74
N TYR A 16 -18.38 -16.07 -14.09
CA TYR A 16 -17.87 -16.15 -15.45
C TYR A 16 -18.18 -17.51 -16.06
N ARG A 17 -18.58 -17.50 -17.33
CA ARG A 17 -18.74 -18.73 -18.11
C ARG A 17 -17.42 -19.06 -18.78
N ILE A 18 -16.83 -20.18 -18.40
CA ILE A 18 -15.57 -20.68 -18.97
C ILE A 18 -15.90 -21.78 -19.97
N TYR A 19 -15.47 -21.57 -21.21
CA TYR A 19 -15.60 -22.54 -22.29
C TYR A 19 -14.25 -23.21 -22.53
N GLU A 20 -14.20 -24.54 -22.62
CA GLU A 20 -12.96 -25.26 -22.90
C GLU A 20 -12.45 -24.95 -24.32
N ARG A 21 -13.37 -24.74 -25.26
CA ARG A 21 -13.06 -24.39 -26.65
C ARG A 21 -13.89 -23.20 -27.10
N PRO A 22 -13.33 -22.28 -27.92
CA PRO A 22 -14.10 -21.13 -28.44
C PRO A 22 -15.38 -21.53 -29.19
N GLN A 23 -15.35 -22.74 -29.85
CA GLN A 23 -16.49 -23.26 -30.59
C GLN A 23 -17.67 -23.66 -29.69
N ASP A 24 -17.43 -24.03 -28.44
CA ASP A 24 -18.45 -24.50 -27.50
C ASP A 24 -19.49 -23.40 -27.21
N ARG A 25 -19.09 -22.13 -27.29
CA ARG A 25 -19.99 -20.99 -27.18
C ARG A 25 -21.03 -20.96 -28.31
N LEU A 26 -20.62 -21.25 -29.55
CA LEU A 26 -21.52 -21.32 -30.69
C LEU A 26 -22.42 -22.58 -30.64
N ILE A 27 -21.82 -23.70 -30.23
CA ILE A 27 -22.56 -24.98 -30.09
C ILE A 27 -23.63 -24.83 -29.00
N GLU A 28 -23.33 -24.19 -27.90
CA GLU A 28 -24.29 -23.88 -26.81
C GLU A 28 -25.44 -23.03 -27.32
N LEU A 29 -25.18 -21.99 -28.12
CA LEU A 29 -26.19 -21.13 -28.69
C LEU A 29 -27.18 -21.89 -29.57
N ILE A 30 -26.69 -22.86 -30.36
CA ILE A 30 -27.49 -23.67 -31.29
C ILE A 30 -28.19 -24.83 -30.55
N SER A 31 -27.47 -25.55 -29.72
CA SER A 31 -27.96 -26.75 -29.03
C SER A 31 -28.80 -26.47 -27.81
N ARG A 32 -28.76 -25.21 -27.26
CA ARG A 32 -29.35 -24.80 -25.99
C ARG A 32 -28.96 -25.68 -24.78
N LYS A 33 -27.87 -26.43 -24.90
CA LYS A 33 -27.33 -27.23 -23.81
C LYS A 33 -26.09 -26.55 -23.27
N PRO A 34 -25.98 -26.32 -21.94
CA PRO A 34 -24.80 -25.66 -21.36
C PRO A 34 -23.53 -26.45 -21.65
N LYS A 35 -22.53 -25.76 -22.20
CA LYS A 35 -21.20 -26.28 -22.53
C LYS A 35 -20.09 -25.52 -21.82
N HIS A 36 -20.45 -24.67 -20.88
CA HIS A 36 -19.54 -23.91 -20.06
C HIS A 36 -19.52 -24.43 -18.63
N SER A 37 -18.39 -24.28 -17.95
CA SER A 37 -18.30 -24.32 -16.49
C SER A 37 -18.54 -22.91 -15.91
N LEU A 38 -19.21 -22.84 -14.76
CA LEU A 38 -19.40 -21.60 -14.03
C LEU A 38 -18.22 -21.40 -13.06
N PHE A 39 -17.62 -20.23 -13.11
CA PHE A 39 -16.60 -19.81 -12.17
C PHE A 39 -17.11 -18.63 -11.37
N ASN A 40 -17.44 -18.87 -10.08
CA ASN A 40 -17.96 -17.84 -9.17
C ASN A 40 -16.79 -17.05 -8.62
N VAL A 41 -16.77 -15.74 -8.92
CA VAL A 41 -15.72 -14.81 -8.46
C VAL A 41 -16.18 -14.03 -7.24
N LEU A 42 -17.47 -13.67 -7.19
CA LEU A 42 -18.08 -13.01 -6.04
C LEU A 42 -19.40 -13.69 -5.72
N THR A 43 -19.67 -13.93 -4.45
CA THR A 43 -20.85 -14.64 -3.97
C THR A 43 -21.43 -13.90 -2.77
N ASP A 44 -22.66 -13.41 -2.91
CA ASP A 44 -23.48 -12.80 -1.85
C ASP A 44 -22.77 -11.64 -1.12
N ILE A 45 -22.22 -10.72 -1.89
CA ILE A 45 -21.51 -9.54 -1.38
C ILE A 45 -22.54 -8.46 -1.03
N SER A 46 -22.56 -8.02 0.23
CA SER A 46 -23.45 -6.96 0.69
C SER A 46 -22.73 -6.04 1.67
N PHE A 47 -22.70 -4.73 1.37
CA PHE A 47 -22.13 -3.70 2.25
C PHE A 47 -22.61 -2.31 1.84
N ALA A 48 -22.35 -1.33 2.71
CA ALA A 48 -22.61 0.08 2.42
C ALA A 48 -21.45 0.97 2.90
N VAL A 49 -21.18 2.04 2.15
CA VAL A 49 -20.18 3.07 2.50
C VAL A 49 -20.91 4.40 2.65
N ALA A 50 -20.84 4.97 3.83
CA ALA A 50 -21.44 6.28 4.11
C ALA A 50 -20.68 7.39 3.39
N GLU A 51 -21.35 8.52 3.15
CA GLU A 51 -20.71 9.72 2.61
C GLU A 51 -19.55 10.19 3.49
N GLY A 52 -18.40 10.49 2.88
CA GLY A 52 -17.21 10.96 3.57
C GLY A 52 -16.47 9.89 4.36
N LYS A 53 -16.78 8.60 4.11
CA LYS A 53 -16.10 7.48 4.74
C LYS A 53 -15.19 6.75 3.76
N SER A 54 -14.12 6.18 4.31
CA SER A 54 -13.14 5.39 3.57
C SER A 54 -13.30 3.90 3.89
N LEU A 55 -13.32 3.08 2.82
CA LEU A 55 -13.44 1.63 2.89
C LEU A 55 -12.19 0.96 2.33
N GLY A 56 -11.50 0.16 3.13
CA GLY A 56 -10.44 -0.73 2.70
C GLY A 56 -10.99 -2.07 2.19
N ILE A 57 -10.39 -2.65 1.15
CA ILE A 57 -10.68 -4.01 0.69
C ILE A 57 -9.39 -4.81 0.75
N ILE A 58 -9.35 -5.82 1.63
CA ILE A 58 -8.20 -6.69 1.83
C ILE A 58 -8.54 -8.15 1.48
N GLY A 59 -7.52 -8.96 1.26
CA GLY A 59 -7.64 -10.40 0.95
C GLY A 59 -6.57 -10.88 -0.02
N ASN A 60 -6.40 -12.18 -0.13
CA ASN A 60 -5.39 -12.82 -0.99
C ASN A 60 -5.60 -12.52 -2.47
N ASN A 61 -4.56 -12.79 -3.29
CA ASN A 61 -4.70 -12.76 -4.74
C ASN A 61 -5.76 -13.77 -5.18
N GLY A 62 -6.64 -13.35 -6.11
CA GLY A 62 -7.77 -14.17 -6.55
C GLY A 62 -9.02 -14.10 -5.66
N ALA A 63 -9.00 -13.39 -4.54
CA ALA A 63 -10.17 -13.24 -3.66
C ALA A 63 -11.35 -12.49 -4.30
N GLY A 64 -11.16 -11.82 -5.45
CA GLY A 64 -12.22 -11.08 -6.14
C GLY A 64 -12.14 -9.56 -6.00
N LYS A 65 -11.11 -9.02 -5.33
CA LYS A 65 -10.94 -7.58 -5.05
C LYS A 65 -11.09 -6.70 -6.30
N SER A 66 -10.25 -6.91 -7.32
CA SER A 66 -10.29 -6.11 -8.56
C SER A 66 -11.60 -6.30 -9.33
N THR A 67 -12.26 -7.45 -9.22
CA THR A 67 -13.58 -7.68 -9.81
C THR A 67 -14.63 -6.82 -9.11
N LEU A 68 -14.61 -6.78 -7.77
CA LEU A 68 -15.50 -5.93 -6.97
C LEU A 68 -15.28 -4.46 -7.30
N LEU A 69 -14.04 -4.00 -7.35
CA LEU A 69 -13.73 -2.61 -7.73
C LEU A 69 -14.23 -2.25 -9.13
N LYS A 70 -14.04 -3.13 -10.14
CA LYS A 70 -14.57 -2.92 -11.51
C LYS A 70 -16.09 -2.80 -11.53
N ILE A 71 -16.79 -3.53 -10.67
CA ILE A 71 -18.24 -3.43 -10.55
C ILE A 71 -18.63 -2.10 -9.88
N LEU A 72 -17.94 -1.68 -8.83
CA LEU A 72 -18.17 -0.39 -8.15
C LEU A 72 -18.00 0.81 -9.10
N VAL A 73 -17.02 0.74 -10.00
CA VAL A 73 -16.75 1.79 -11.00
C VAL A 73 -17.70 1.71 -12.20
N GLY A 74 -18.46 0.61 -12.34
CA GLY A 74 -19.40 0.41 -13.46
C GLY A 74 -18.78 -0.12 -14.75
N THR A 75 -17.47 -0.47 -14.75
CA THR A 75 -16.79 -1.06 -15.92
C THR A 75 -17.14 -2.54 -16.10
N LEU A 76 -17.68 -3.18 -15.07
CA LEU A 76 -18.13 -4.55 -15.09
C LEU A 76 -19.53 -4.66 -14.48
N GLN A 77 -20.45 -5.35 -15.15
CA GLN A 77 -21.78 -5.60 -14.61
C GLN A 77 -21.79 -6.84 -13.69
N PRO A 78 -22.53 -6.81 -12.58
CA PRO A 78 -22.78 -8.01 -11.76
C PRO A 78 -23.59 -9.03 -12.54
N THR A 79 -23.55 -10.30 -12.13
CA THR A 79 -24.44 -11.35 -12.67
C THR A 79 -25.83 -11.26 -12.03
N THR A 80 -25.88 -11.06 -10.72
CA THR A 80 -27.11 -10.80 -9.95
C THR A 80 -26.81 -9.87 -8.79
N GLY A 81 -27.85 -9.36 -8.14
CA GLY A 81 -27.76 -8.39 -7.05
C GLY A 81 -27.86 -6.95 -7.54
N ASN A 82 -27.83 -6.02 -6.58
CA ASN A 82 -28.00 -4.61 -6.85
C ASN A 82 -26.78 -3.82 -6.39
N ILE A 83 -26.45 -2.78 -7.15
CA ILE A 83 -25.44 -1.81 -6.77
C ILE A 83 -26.00 -0.39 -7.01
N ASN A 84 -25.83 0.47 -6.02
CA ASN A 84 -26.17 1.88 -6.13
C ASN A 84 -24.94 2.72 -5.72
N VAL A 85 -24.44 3.52 -6.65
CA VAL A 85 -23.30 4.42 -6.43
C VAL A 85 -23.77 5.83 -6.76
N GLN A 86 -23.70 6.74 -5.79
CA GLN A 86 -24.23 8.09 -5.90
C GLN A 86 -23.09 9.10 -5.95
N GLY A 87 -23.00 9.84 -7.07
CA GLY A 87 -21.99 10.87 -7.30
C GLY A 87 -20.99 10.51 -8.40
N GLN A 88 -20.05 11.41 -8.61
CA GLN A 88 -19.01 11.27 -9.61
C GLN A 88 -17.91 10.35 -9.08
N VAL A 89 -17.61 9.28 -9.81
CA VAL A 89 -16.57 8.31 -9.47
C VAL A 89 -15.33 8.54 -10.30
N ALA A 90 -14.18 8.72 -9.67
CA ALA A 90 -12.89 8.57 -10.33
C ALA A 90 -12.21 7.29 -9.87
N ALA A 91 -11.62 6.54 -10.80
CA ALA A 91 -10.99 5.28 -10.52
C ALA A 91 -9.54 5.24 -10.99
N LEU A 92 -8.69 4.75 -10.12
CA LEU A 92 -7.27 4.50 -10.39
C LEU A 92 -6.99 2.99 -10.64
N LEU A 93 -7.99 2.25 -11.14
CA LEU A 93 -7.92 0.80 -11.38
C LEU A 93 -7.04 0.43 -12.58
N GLU A 94 -7.16 1.22 -13.63
CA GLU A 94 -6.41 1.07 -14.88
C GLU A 94 -5.86 2.45 -15.22
N LEU A 95 -4.80 2.84 -14.52
CA LEU A 95 -4.18 4.15 -14.63
C LEU A 95 -3.90 4.51 -16.10
N GLY A 96 -4.57 5.56 -16.58
CA GLY A 96 -4.47 5.99 -17.97
C GLY A 96 -5.39 5.26 -18.95
N ALA A 97 -6.31 4.40 -18.48
CA ALA A 97 -7.40 3.93 -19.34
C ALA A 97 -8.15 5.15 -19.93
N GLY A 98 -8.22 5.23 -21.26
CA GLY A 98 -8.77 6.37 -21.97
C GLY A 98 -7.73 7.39 -22.49
N PHE A 99 -6.45 7.24 -22.21
CA PHE A 99 -5.43 8.05 -22.86
C PHE A 99 -5.32 7.70 -24.35
N HIS A 100 -5.34 8.72 -25.19
CA HIS A 100 -5.06 8.54 -26.60
C HIS A 100 -3.55 8.60 -26.85
N PRO A 101 -2.91 7.53 -27.34
CA PRO A 101 -1.45 7.43 -27.44
C PRO A 101 -0.79 8.54 -28.27
N GLU A 102 -1.46 8.99 -29.32
CA GLU A 102 -0.95 10.02 -30.23
C GLU A 102 -1.16 11.45 -29.73
N PHE A 103 -1.97 11.64 -28.68
CA PHE A 103 -2.19 12.96 -28.11
C PHE A 103 -1.11 13.31 -27.09
N SER A 104 -0.81 14.60 -26.95
CA SER A 104 0.05 15.11 -25.89
C SER A 104 -0.56 14.85 -24.51
N GLY A 105 0.25 14.89 -23.47
CA GLY A 105 -0.23 14.82 -22.09
C GLY A 105 -1.30 15.90 -21.82
N ARG A 106 -1.06 17.13 -22.28
CA ARG A 106 -2.00 18.26 -22.18
C ARG A 106 -3.35 17.93 -22.80
N ARG A 107 -3.36 17.38 -24.00
CA ARG A 107 -4.61 17.01 -24.67
C ARG A 107 -5.31 15.83 -23.99
N ASN A 108 -4.55 14.92 -23.40
CA ASN A 108 -5.10 13.83 -22.59
C ASN A 108 -5.69 14.33 -21.26
N ILE A 109 -5.18 15.42 -20.66
CA ILE A 109 -5.83 16.07 -19.51
C ILE A 109 -7.24 16.47 -19.88
N PHE A 110 -7.42 17.23 -20.98
CA PHE A 110 -8.75 17.66 -21.43
C PHE A 110 -9.66 16.48 -21.73
N LEU A 111 -9.17 15.49 -22.50
CA LEU A 111 -9.97 14.33 -22.86
C LEU A 111 -10.47 13.57 -21.62
N ASN A 112 -9.58 13.26 -20.66
CA ASN A 112 -9.94 12.47 -19.48
C ASN A 112 -10.79 13.25 -18.48
N ALA A 113 -10.50 14.53 -18.25
CA ALA A 113 -11.32 15.35 -17.36
C ALA A 113 -12.74 15.53 -17.94
N ALA A 114 -12.88 15.71 -19.27
CA ALA A 114 -14.17 15.76 -19.93
C ALA A 114 -14.94 14.43 -19.83
N LEU A 115 -14.26 13.28 -19.96
CA LEU A 115 -14.86 11.96 -19.71
C LEU A 115 -15.34 11.78 -18.26
N LEU A 116 -14.68 12.43 -17.31
CA LEU A 116 -15.10 12.51 -15.92
C LEU A 116 -16.18 13.59 -15.69
N GLY A 117 -16.72 14.23 -16.73
CA GLY A 117 -17.85 15.18 -16.64
C GLY A 117 -17.48 16.59 -16.21
N VAL A 118 -16.19 16.96 -16.24
CA VAL A 118 -15.73 18.33 -15.95
C VAL A 118 -15.96 19.23 -17.16
N SER A 119 -16.45 20.47 -16.93
CA SER A 119 -16.61 21.45 -18.00
C SER A 119 -15.28 21.98 -18.53
N ASP A 120 -15.25 22.44 -19.79
CA ASP A 120 -14.00 22.91 -20.42
C ASP A 120 -13.38 24.09 -19.66
N GLU A 121 -14.20 24.99 -19.11
CA GLU A 121 -13.73 26.10 -18.29
C GLU A 121 -13.00 25.62 -17.04
N ASN A 122 -13.59 24.68 -16.31
CA ASN A 122 -13.00 24.09 -15.10
C ASN A 122 -11.72 23.29 -15.44
N ILE A 123 -11.69 22.59 -16.56
CA ILE A 123 -10.49 21.87 -17.01
C ILE A 123 -9.34 22.85 -17.24
N ALA A 124 -9.60 23.98 -17.91
CA ALA A 124 -8.59 25.01 -18.17
C ALA A 124 -8.02 25.62 -16.88
N GLU A 125 -8.85 25.80 -15.85
CA GLU A 125 -8.40 26.27 -14.52
C GLU A 125 -7.53 25.23 -13.81
N MET A 126 -7.87 23.94 -13.91
CA MET A 126 -7.19 22.85 -13.23
C MET A 126 -5.91 22.40 -13.94
N GLU A 127 -5.78 22.68 -15.24
CA GLU A 127 -4.70 22.19 -16.09
C GLU A 127 -3.31 22.47 -15.49
N LYS A 128 -3.08 23.72 -15.09
CA LYS A 128 -1.81 24.13 -14.49
C LYS A 128 -1.46 23.30 -13.23
N GLY A 129 -2.44 23.12 -12.36
CA GLY A 129 -2.28 22.32 -11.15
C GLY A 129 -1.99 20.84 -11.43
N ILE A 130 -2.66 20.27 -12.46
CA ILE A 130 -2.41 18.89 -12.90
C ILE A 130 -0.98 18.73 -13.41
N ILE A 131 -0.51 19.67 -14.25
CA ILE A 131 0.85 19.65 -14.79
C ILE A 131 1.88 19.77 -13.66
N GLU A 132 1.70 20.70 -12.74
CA GLU A 132 2.59 20.92 -11.60
C GLU A 132 2.64 19.70 -10.67
N PHE A 133 1.48 19.11 -10.34
CA PHE A 133 1.40 17.93 -9.50
C PHE A 133 2.10 16.73 -10.16
N SER A 134 1.87 16.51 -11.47
CA SER A 134 2.49 15.42 -12.22
C SER A 134 4.01 15.54 -12.32
N GLY A 135 4.55 16.75 -12.24
CA GLY A 135 5.98 17.03 -12.38
C GLY A 135 6.55 16.67 -13.75
N LEU A 136 5.72 16.65 -14.80
CA LEU A 136 6.16 16.29 -16.17
C LEU A 136 6.87 17.41 -16.93
N GLY A 137 6.73 18.68 -16.48
CA GLY A 137 7.35 19.82 -17.11
C GLY A 137 7.08 19.88 -18.62
N ASP A 138 8.12 20.08 -19.43
CA ASP A 138 8.02 20.19 -20.90
C ASP A 138 7.54 18.90 -21.60
N PHE A 139 7.62 17.76 -20.94
CA PHE A 139 7.10 16.52 -21.50
C PHE A 139 5.59 16.52 -21.68
N ILE A 140 4.86 17.42 -21.00
CA ILE A 140 3.40 17.50 -21.10
C ILE A 140 2.91 17.73 -22.55
N ASP A 141 3.71 18.38 -23.36
CA ASP A 141 3.36 18.68 -24.76
C ASP A 141 3.79 17.59 -25.76
N ARG A 142 4.45 16.52 -25.28
CA ARG A 142 4.81 15.36 -26.09
C ARG A 142 3.70 14.30 -26.10
N PRO A 143 3.58 13.50 -27.18
CA PRO A 143 2.62 12.38 -27.24
C PRO A 143 2.86 11.38 -26.12
N VAL A 144 1.78 10.93 -25.46
CA VAL A 144 1.90 10.02 -24.29
C VAL A 144 2.48 8.66 -24.64
N LYS A 145 2.45 8.23 -25.90
CA LYS A 145 3.17 7.02 -26.34
C LYS A 145 4.68 7.08 -26.11
N THR A 146 5.25 8.28 -25.92
CA THR A 146 6.68 8.48 -25.65
C THR A 146 6.99 8.52 -24.16
N TYR A 147 5.98 8.42 -23.29
CA TYR A 147 6.15 8.48 -21.85
C TYR A 147 6.72 7.15 -21.31
N SER A 148 7.51 7.23 -20.25
CA SER A 148 7.79 6.06 -19.42
C SER A 148 6.53 5.62 -18.68
N SER A 149 6.50 4.38 -18.18
CA SER A 149 5.39 3.89 -17.36
C SER A 149 5.13 4.80 -16.14
N GLY A 150 6.18 5.28 -15.49
CA GLY A 150 6.08 6.22 -14.38
C GLY A 150 5.45 7.56 -14.78
N MET A 151 5.89 8.18 -15.89
CA MET A 151 5.31 9.42 -16.40
C MET A 151 3.83 9.27 -16.74
N TYR A 152 3.47 8.13 -17.33
CA TYR A 152 2.10 7.80 -17.71
C TYR A 152 1.19 7.73 -16.48
N VAL A 153 1.63 7.02 -15.46
CA VAL A 153 0.90 6.86 -14.20
C VAL A 153 0.81 8.18 -13.44
N ARG A 154 1.92 8.96 -13.38
CA ARG A 154 1.93 10.28 -12.74
C ARG A 154 0.89 11.21 -13.34
N LEU A 155 0.76 11.25 -14.67
CA LEU A 155 -0.27 12.05 -15.34
C LEU A 155 -1.68 11.56 -15.00
N ALA A 156 -1.93 10.26 -15.10
CA ALA A 156 -3.24 9.66 -14.85
C ALA A 156 -3.72 9.91 -13.41
N PHE A 157 -2.84 9.69 -12.42
CA PHE A 157 -3.12 9.97 -11.02
C PHE A 157 -3.42 11.45 -10.77
N SER A 158 -2.63 12.34 -11.39
CA SER A 158 -2.81 13.79 -11.25
C SER A 158 -4.18 14.23 -11.74
N ILE A 159 -4.63 13.73 -12.90
CA ILE A 159 -5.95 14.05 -13.46
C ILE A 159 -7.05 13.54 -12.51
N ALA A 160 -7.02 12.25 -12.16
CA ALA A 160 -8.08 11.62 -11.38
C ALA A 160 -8.27 12.28 -10.00
N THR A 161 -7.19 12.74 -9.38
CA THR A 161 -7.24 13.36 -8.05
C THR A 161 -7.51 14.87 -8.08
N MET A 162 -7.21 15.56 -9.18
CA MET A 162 -7.48 17.00 -9.28
C MET A 162 -8.93 17.31 -9.66
N VAL A 163 -9.63 16.39 -10.32
CA VAL A 163 -11.07 16.50 -10.68
C VAL A 163 -11.98 16.55 -9.45
N GLN A 164 -11.47 16.26 -8.25
CA GLN A 164 -12.21 16.26 -6.97
C GLN A 164 -13.52 15.46 -7.03
N PRO A 165 -13.46 14.16 -7.36
CA PRO A 165 -14.65 13.33 -7.45
C PRO A 165 -15.35 13.21 -6.10
N ASP A 166 -16.63 12.78 -6.11
CA ASP A 166 -17.36 12.44 -4.88
C ASP A 166 -16.86 11.14 -4.27
N ILE A 167 -16.45 10.21 -5.14
CA ILE A 167 -15.94 8.88 -4.77
C ILE A 167 -14.64 8.63 -5.52
N LEU A 168 -13.59 8.30 -4.77
CA LEU A 168 -12.29 7.90 -5.31
C LEU A 168 -12.05 6.41 -5.08
N VAL A 169 -11.85 5.65 -6.16
CA VAL A 169 -11.56 4.21 -6.10
C VAL A 169 -10.09 3.98 -6.48
N ILE A 170 -9.34 3.35 -5.59
CA ILE A 170 -7.89 3.18 -5.71
C ILE A 170 -7.56 1.68 -5.64
N ASP A 171 -6.81 1.17 -6.62
CA ASP A 171 -6.28 -0.20 -6.65
C ASP A 171 -4.76 -0.15 -6.71
N GLU A 172 -4.07 -0.54 -5.63
CA GLU A 172 -2.60 -0.69 -5.52
C GLU A 172 -1.75 0.48 -6.08
N ALA A 173 -2.39 1.56 -6.51
CA ALA A 173 -1.77 2.64 -7.28
C ALA A 173 -0.84 3.55 -6.47
N LEU A 174 -0.76 3.42 -5.15
CA LEU A 174 0.11 4.26 -4.31
C LEU A 174 1.60 3.86 -4.40
N SER A 175 1.90 2.66 -4.86
CA SER A 175 3.28 2.15 -5.01
C SER A 175 3.93 2.53 -6.34
N VAL A 176 3.32 3.44 -7.12
CA VAL A 176 3.76 3.77 -8.47
C VAL A 176 4.45 5.13 -8.53
N GLY A 177 5.54 5.20 -9.30
CA GLY A 177 6.37 6.39 -9.45
C GLY A 177 7.57 6.39 -8.52
N ASP A 178 8.28 7.52 -8.49
CA ASP A 178 9.38 7.75 -7.56
C ASP A 178 8.87 8.12 -6.14
N MET A 179 9.75 8.07 -5.16
CA MET A 179 9.38 8.36 -3.75
C MET A 179 8.78 9.76 -3.57
N ALA A 180 9.27 10.76 -4.33
CA ALA A 180 8.76 12.13 -4.24
C ALA A 180 7.32 12.21 -4.75
N PHE A 181 6.99 11.48 -5.80
CA PHE A 181 5.61 11.40 -6.29
C PHE A 181 4.71 10.59 -5.35
N GLN A 182 5.19 9.49 -4.79
CA GLN A 182 4.46 8.72 -3.77
C GLN A 182 4.09 9.61 -2.56
N LYS A 183 5.02 10.45 -2.08
CA LYS A 183 4.75 11.44 -1.02
C LYS A 183 3.60 12.39 -1.39
N LYS A 184 3.60 12.91 -2.62
CA LYS A 184 2.49 13.74 -3.11
C LYS A 184 1.17 12.98 -3.17
N CYS A 185 1.21 11.69 -3.58
CA CYS A 185 0.01 10.85 -3.63
C CYS A 185 -0.59 10.65 -2.23
N VAL A 186 0.22 10.29 -1.24
CA VAL A 186 -0.24 10.11 0.15
C VAL A 186 -0.79 11.40 0.73
N GLN A 187 -0.07 12.53 0.55
CA GLN A 187 -0.57 13.85 0.99
C GLN A 187 -1.93 14.18 0.34
N ARG A 188 -2.11 13.81 -0.92
CA ARG A 188 -3.37 14.00 -1.63
C ARG A 188 -4.48 13.11 -1.06
N MET A 189 -4.18 11.85 -0.71
CA MET A 189 -5.15 10.95 -0.08
C MET A 189 -5.57 11.45 1.31
N ASN A 190 -4.62 11.89 2.12
CA ASN A 190 -4.92 12.50 3.41
C ASN A 190 -5.84 13.73 3.25
N LYS A 191 -5.56 14.58 2.24
CA LYS A 191 -6.44 15.70 1.94
C LYS A 191 -7.86 15.27 1.54
N PHE A 192 -8.00 14.20 0.74
CA PHE A 192 -9.32 13.63 0.40
C PHE A 192 -10.08 13.18 1.65
N ARG A 193 -9.40 12.56 2.61
CA ARG A 193 -9.98 12.16 3.90
C ARG A 193 -10.39 13.38 4.73
N ASP A 194 -9.52 14.39 4.82
CA ASP A 194 -9.78 15.62 5.59
C ASP A 194 -10.94 16.44 4.97
N ASP A 195 -11.07 16.42 3.63
CA ASP A 195 -12.19 17.02 2.89
C ASP A 195 -13.48 16.15 2.95
N GLU A 196 -13.51 15.10 3.78
CA GLU A 196 -14.63 14.16 3.93
C GLU A 196 -15.14 13.56 2.61
N LYS A 197 -14.23 13.24 1.68
CA LYS A 197 -14.56 12.55 0.43
C LYS A 197 -14.67 11.06 0.66
N THR A 198 -15.57 10.40 -0.06
CA THR A 198 -15.71 8.93 0.03
C THR A 198 -14.58 8.26 -0.75
N MET A 199 -13.93 7.28 -0.13
CA MET A 199 -12.84 6.52 -0.77
C MET A 199 -13.09 5.01 -0.65
N VAL A 200 -12.71 4.28 -1.70
CA VAL A 200 -12.58 2.82 -1.67
C VAL A 200 -11.16 2.46 -2.04
N PHE A 201 -10.46 1.81 -1.15
CA PHE A 201 -9.03 1.57 -1.27
C PHE A 201 -8.71 0.08 -1.22
N CYS A 202 -8.02 -0.44 -2.23
CA CYS A 202 -7.49 -1.79 -2.24
C CYS A 202 -5.96 -1.73 -2.17
N SER A 203 -5.38 -2.40 -1.20
CA SER A 203 -3.92 -2.44 -1.04
C SER A 203 -3.45 -3.77 -0.46
N HIS A 204 -2.24 -4.16 -0.82
CA HIS A 204 -1.52 -5.23 -0.12
C HIS A 204 -0.81 -4.74 1.13
N SER A 205 -0.66 -3.43 1.32
CA SER A 205 -0.12 -2.83 2.54
C SER A 205 -1.22 -2.70 3.58
N MET A 206 -1.20 -3.55 4.59
CA MET A 206 -2.15 -3.49 5.72
C MET A 206 -2.02 -2.17 6.46
N PHE A 207 -0.81 -1.63 6.54
CA PHE A 207 -0.55 -0.32 7.11
C PHE A 207 -1.32 0.81 6.40
N HIS A 208 -1.33 0.83 5.06
CA HIS A 208 -2.11 1.83 4.32
C HIS A 208 -3.63 1.68 4.55
N ILE A 209 -4.12 0.46 4.72
CA ILE A 209 -5.54 0.23 5.03
C ILE A 209 -5.89 0.80 6.41
N GLN A 210 -5.07 0.54 7.44
CA GLN A 210 -5.28 1.05 8.79
C GLN A 210 -5.23 2.58 8.85
N GLU A 211 -4.26 3.20 8.17
CA GLU A 211 -4.06 4.65 8.22
C GLU A 211 -5.07 5.46 7.39
N LEU A 212 -5.53 4.92 6.25
CA LEU A 212 -6.37 5.66 5.30
C LEU A 212 -7.85 5.30 5.35
N CYS A 213 -8.21 4.16 5.96
CA CYS A 213 -9.57 3.65 5.91
C CYS A 213 -10.24 3.64 7.29
N ASP A 214 -11.48 4.12 7.36
CA ASP A 214 -12.32 4.04 8.57
C ASP A 214 -12.76 2.60 8.83
N THR A 215 -13.08 1.88 7.75
CA THR A 215 -13.59 0.51 7.80
C THR A 215 -12.88 -0.36 6.77
N ALA A 216 -12.84 -1.66 6.98
CA ALA A 216 -12.32 -2.61 6.01
C ALA A 216 -13.27 -3.79 5.78
N ILE A 217 -13.13 -4.39 4.60
CA ILE A 217 -13.74 -5.65 4.21
C ILE A 217 -12.61 -6.66 3.97
N TRP A 218 -12.66 -7.77 4.66
CA TRP A 218 -11.84 -8.93 4.33
C TRP A 218 -12.59 -9.84 3.36
N LEU A 219 -12.07 -9.92 2.14
CA LEU A 219 -12.60 -10.76 1.08
C LEU A 219 -11.75 -12.04 0.94
N HIS A 220 -12.41 -13.19 0.98
CA HIS A 220 -11.79 -14.51 0.82
C HIS A 220 -12.67 -15.39 -0.06
N GLU A 221 -12.09 -16.00 -1.11
CA GLU A 221 -12.79 -16.86 -2.07
C GLU A 221 -14.12 -16.27 -2.57
N GLY A 222 -14.13 -14.96 -2.87
CA GLY A 222 -15.29 -14.26 -3.38
C GLY A 222 -16.39 -13.97 -2.35
N ARG A 223 -16.15 -14.13 -1.06
CA ARG A 223 -17.09 -13.84 0.03
C ARG A 223 -16.49 -12.85 1.02
N ILE A 224 -17.36 -12.07 1.65
CA ILE A 224 -16.98 -11.26 2.80
C ILE A 224 -16.88 -12.18 4.02
N ILE A 225 -15.68 -12.25 4.60
CA ILE A 225 -15.46 -12.96 5.86
C ILE A 225 -15.74 -12.03 7.03
N GLU A 226 -15.28 -10.80 6.94
CA GLU A 226 -15.47 -9.78 7.95
C GLU A 226 -15.61 -8.39 7.33
N ILE A 227 -16.40 -7.54 7.98
CA ILE A 227 -16.53 -6.12 7.70
C ILE A 227 -16.61 -5.37 9.03
N GLY A 228 -15.82 -4.32 9.20
CA GLY A 228 -15.79 -3.56 10.43
C GLY A 228 -14.72 -2.49 10.45
N ASP A 229 -14.31 -2.12 11.66
CA ASP A 229 -13.21 -1.21 11.90
C ASP A 229 -11.93 -1.72 11.21
N SER A 230 -11.18 -0.81 10.56
CA SER A 230 -10.01 -1.19 9.74
C SER A 230 -8.93 -1.89 10.56
N ASP A 231 -8.63 -1.41 11.78
CA ASP A 231 -7.60 -2.00 12.63
C ASP A 231 -7.95 -3.42 13.03
N LYS A 232 -9.21 -3.65 13.40
CA LYS A 232 -9.69 -4.96 13.79
C LYS A 232 -9.66 -5.95 12.63
N VAL A 233 -10.23 -5.58 11.48
CA VAL A 233 -10.30 -6.46 10.30
C VAL A 233 -8.91 -6.80 9.77
N VAL A 234 -7.97 -5.86 9.82
CA VAL A 234 -6.57 -6.10 9.44
C VAL A 234 -5.92 -7.08 10.41
N ALA A 235 -6.07 -6.90 11.73
CA ALA A 235 -5.50 -7.81 12.72
C ALA A 235 -6.02 -9.26 12.54
N ASP A 236 -7.34 -9.43 12.38
CA ASP A 236 -7.95 -10.74 12.17
C ASP A 236 -7.48 -11.40 10.85
N TYR A 237 -7.27 -10.60 9.79
CA TYR A 237 -6.71 -11.08 8.52
C TYR A 237 -5.25 -11.51 8.65
N GLU A 238 -4.41 -10.73 9.35
CA GLU A 238 -3.00 -11.07 9.59
C GLU A 238 -2.87 -12.35 10.41
N ASP A 239 -3.70 -12.52 11.44
CA ASP A 239 -3.76 -13.74 12.25
C ASP A 239 -4.15 -14.97 11.40
N PHE A 240 -5.11 -14.82 10.51
CA PHE A 240 -5.47 -15.88 9.56
C PHE A 240 -4.31 -16.23 8.61
N CYS A 241 -3.65 -15.22 8.04
CA CYS A 241 -2.50 -15.44 7.16
C CYS A 241 -1.35 -16.15 7.87
N ASN A 242 -1.08 -15.78 9.12
CA ASN A 242 -0.02 -16.37 9.94
C ASN A 242 -0.35 -17.82 10.34
N SER A 243 -1.59 -18.11 10.69
CA SER A 243 -2.05 -19.47 10.99
C SER A 243 -1.99 -20.39 9.76
N SER A 244 -2.35 -19.88 8.59
CA SER A 244 -2.31 -20.63 7.33
C SER A 244 -0.88 -20.94 6.85
N LYS A 245 0.08 -20.02 7.08
CA LYS A 245 1.51 -20.24 6.77
C LYS A 245 2.15 -21.31 7.67
N SER A 246 1.70 -21.47 8.90
CA SER A 246 2.19 -22.52 9.79
C SER A 246 1.90 -23.95 9.32
N TYR A 247 0.87 -24.14 8.49
CA TYR A 247 0.52 -25.45 7.90
C TYR A 247 1.30 -25.82 6.65
N ASN A 248 1.78 -24.82 5.88
CA ASN A 248 2.44 -25.04 4.59
C ASN A 248 3.99 -25.12 4.65
N ASN A 249 4.62 -24.74 5.77
CA ASN A 249 6.08 -24.65 5.90
C ASN A 249 6.77 -25.99 6.26
N ILE A 250 6.20 -27.16 5.89
CA ILE A 250 6.89 -28.47 6.07
C ILE A 250 7.65 -28.94 4.81
N ARG A 251 7.51 -28.24 3.67
CA ARG A 251 8.27 -28.55 2.45
C ARG A 251 8.39 -27.31 1.59
N GLU A 252 9.59 -26.71 1.56
CA GLU A 252 10.23 -26.27 0.30
C GLU A 252 11.57 -25.60 0.57
N ASP A 253 12.51 -25.89 -0.30
CA ASP A 253 13.93 -25.60 -0.27
C ASP A 253 14.27 -24.10 -0.27
N VAL A 254 15.38 -23.77 0.38
CA VAL A 254 16.01 -22.45 0.42
C VAL A 254 16.55 -22.07 -0.96
N PRO A 255 16.17 -20.94 -1.57
CA PRO A 255 16.88 -20.43 -2.72
C PRO A 255 18.17 -19.72 -2.28
N GLU A 256 19.29 -20.16 -2.83
CA GLU A 256 20.57 -19.46 -2.78
C GLU A 256 20.48 -18.09 -3.49
N GLY A 257 21.07 -17.07 -2.87
CA GLY A 257 21.53 -15.86 -3.55
C GLY A 257 20.61 -14.65 -3.47
N ILE A 258 20.70 -13.91 -2.36
CA ILE A 258 20.35 -12.49 -2.35
C ILE A 258 21.59 -11.70 -2.77
N GLU A 259 21.83 -11.61 -4.07
CA GLU A 259 22.71 -10.55 -4.61
C GLU A 259 21.99 -9.22 -4.52
N ASN A 260 22.72 -8.26 -3.93
CA ASN A 260 22.36 -6.85 -3.86
C ASN A 260 21.67 -6.36 -5.15
N ARG A 261 20.36 -6.20 -5.13
CA ARG A 261 19.72 -5.29 -6.06
C ARG A 261 20.15 -3.87 -5.66
N LYS A 262 21.23 -3.42 -6.25
CA LYS A 262 21.50 -1.99 -6.42
C LYS A 262 20.33 -1.45 -7.24
N GLN A 263 19.35 -0.87 -6.56
CA GLN A 263 18.45 0.05 -7.23
C GLN A 263 19.32 1.17 -7.75
N SER A 264 19.38 1.30 -9.05
CA SER A 264 20.03 2.40 -9.75
C SER A 264 19.34 3.71 -9.32
N ALA A 265 19.89 4.35 -8.32
CA ALA A 265 19.64 5.75 -8.05
C ALA A 265 20.28 6.53 -9.20
N GLN A 266 19.49 6.93 -10.17
CA GLN A 266 19.83 8.04 -11.05
C GLN A 266 19.52 9.35 -10.32
N GLU A 267 20.49 10.17 -10.30
CA GLU A 267 20.79 11.43 -9.66
C GLU A 267 19.64 12.45 -9.63
N THR A 268 19.68 13.24 -8.52
CA THR A 268 19.02 14.52 -8.25
C THR A 268 17.58 14.49 -7.69
N GLU A 269 17.40 13.82 -6.55
CA GLU A 269 16.32 14.21 -5.63
C GLU A 269 16.94 14.61 -4.29
N VAL A 270 16.44 15.70 -3.72
CA VAL A 270 16.84 16.17 -2.38
C VAL A 270 16.33 15.13 -1.38
N GLN A 271 17.22 14.28 -0.92
CA GLN A 271 16.96 13.35 0.17
C GLN A 271 16.74 14.16 1.45
N ASP A 272 15.65 13.91 2.18
CA ASP A 272 15.37 14.61 3.44
C ASP A 272 16.33 14.17 4.56
N CYS A 273 16.84 12.95 4.50
CA CYS A 273 17.78 12.36 5.45
C CYS A 273 18.64 11.26 4.81
N ARG A 274 19.65 10.80 5.56
CA ARG A 274 20.50 9.67 5.18
C ARG A 274 20.79 8.77 6.38
N ILE A 275 20.59 7.47 6.22
CA ILE A 275 20.98 6.49 7.23
C ILE A 275 22.47 6.14 7.05
N ASN A 276 23.30 6.62 7.97
CA ASN A 276 24.74 6.37 7.95
C ASN A 276 25.05 4.92 8.35
N THR A 277 24.54 4.49 9.52
CA THR A 277 24.81 3.15 10.05
C THR A 277 23.57 2.51 10.65
N ILE A 278 23.52 1.19 10.58
CA ILE A 278 22.63 0.34 11.39
C ILE A 278 23.48 -0.75 12.03
N SER A 279 23.33 -0.91 13.33
CA SER A 279 23.99 -1.96 14.09
C SER A 279 23.04 -2.65 15.08
N VAL A 280 23.31 -3.91 15.33
CA VAL A 280 22.64 -4.71 16.35
C VAL A 280 23.70 -5.10 17.41
N GLN A 281 23.44 -4.74 18.64
CA GLN A 281 24.42 -4.84 19.74
C GLN A 281 23.81 -5.57 20.94
N THR A 282 24.69 -6.07 21.82
CA THR A 282 24.30 -6.46 23.18
C THR A 282 24.10 -5.21 24.05
N LEU A 283 23.62 -5.38 25.28
CA LEU A 283 23.55 -4.29 26.28
C LEU A 283 24.92 -3.70 26.58
N ASP A 284 26.00 -4.49 26.47
CA ASP A 284 27.38 -4.08 26.71
C ASP A 284 28.01 -3.34 25.51
N GLY A 285 27.26 -3.19 24.42
CA GLY A 285 27.68 -2.45 23.20
C GLY A 285 28.48 -3.28 22.18
N GLU A 286 28.59 -4.59 22.34
CA GLU A 286 29.26 -5.47 21.37
C GLU A 286 28.33 -5.77 20.19
N GLU A 287 28.84 -5.63 18.95
CA GLU A 287 28.08 -5.94 17.73
C GLU A 287 27.79 -7.45 17.65
N VAL A 288 26.53 -7.80 17.39
CA VAL A 288 26.04 -9.17 17.39
C VAL A 288 25.75 -9.64 15.95
N THR A 289 26.27 -10.80 15.60
CA THR A 289 25.89 -11.55 14.38
C THR A 289 25.22 -12.89 14.73
N LYS A 290 25.40 -13.36 15.97
CA LYS A 290 24.73 -14.56 16.48
C LYS A 290 23.88 -14.19 17.68
N VAL A 291 22.58 -14.40 17.57
CA VAL A 291 21.60 -14.05 18.60
C VAL A 291 21.29 -15.30 19.44
N VAL A 292 21.40 -15.15 20.75
CA VAL A 292 20.93 -16.17 21.69
C VAL A 292 19.43 -15.96 21.92
N PRO A 293 18.57 -16.97 21.79
CA PRO A 293 17.16 -16.85 22.12
C PRO A 293 16.92 -16.26 23.50
N LEU A 294 15.94 -15.37 23.61
CA LEU A 294 15.56 -14.62 24.81
C LEU A 294 16.63 -13.62 25.32
N SER A 295 17.68 -13.36 24.54
CA SER A 295 18.59 -12.25 24.85
C SER A 295 17.95 -10.89 24.53
N THR A 296 18.41 -9.87 25.23
CA THR A 296 18.09 -8.48 24.93
C THR A 296 19.00 -7.97 23.82
N LEU A 297 18.43 -7.35 22.80
CA LEU A 297 19.15 -6.71 21.71
C LEU A 297 18.97 -5.19 21.75
N VAL A 298 20.03 -4.47 21.40
CA VAL A 298 20.03 -3.03 21.22
C VAL A 298 20.19 -2.75 19.73
N LEU A 299 19.14 -2.21 19.11
CA LEU A 299 19.15 -1.80 17.72
C LEU A 299 19.51 -0.32 17.67
N LYS A 300 20.56 0.04 16.94
CA LYS A 300 20.99 1.42 16.77
C LYS A 300 21.00 1.83 15.31
N MET A 301 20.59 3.05 15.05
CA MET A 301 20.61 3.68 13.73
C MET A 301 21.10 5.11 13.88
N GLU A 302 22.09 5.49 13.06
CA GLU A 302 22.54 6.88 12.94
C GLU A 302 22.00 7.48 11.65
N VAL A 303 21.35 8.65 11.77
CA VAL A 303 20.68 9.35 10.68
C VAL A 303 21.20 10.76 10.59
N GLU A 304 21.64 11.16 9.41
CA GLU A 304 22.01 12.53 9.07
C GLU A 304 20.80 13.25 8.48
N VAL A 305 20.45 14.40 9.04
CA VAL A 305 19.38 15.26 8.56
C VAL A 305 19.90 16.16 7.44
N LEU A 306 19.25 16.14 6.29
CA LEU A 306 19.71 16.86 5.08
C LEU A 306 18.89 18.11 4.77
N VAL A 307 17.73 18.30 5.42
CA VAL A 307 16.84 19.44 5.25
C VAL A 307 16.48 20.07 6.59
N ASP A 308 16.14 21.38 6.58
CA ASP A 308 15.67 22.06 7.78
C ASP A 308 14.23 21.70 8.13
N ASN A 309 13.93 21.70 9.43
CA ASN A 309 12.60 21.40 9.97
C ASN A 309 12.08 20.01 9.60
N MET A 310 12.96 19.01 9.51
CA MET A 310 12.57 17.62 9.26
C MET A 310 11.79 17.07 10.45
N GLU A 311 10.61 16.56 10.20
CA GLU A 311 9.80 15.81 11.17
C GLU A 311 9.53 14.41 10.61
N GLY A 312 9.56 13.38 11.46
CA GLY A 312 9.30 12.03 11.00
C GLY A 312 9.29 10.98 12.09
N HIS A 313 8.91 9.78 11.70
CA HIS A 313 8.89 8.59 12.54
C HIS A 313 10.10 7.71 12.24
N PHE A 314 10.66 7.12 13.28
CA PHE A 314 11.74 6.15 13.17
C PHE A 314 11.17 4.75 13.38
N GLY A 315 11.74 3.77 12.67
CA GLY A 315 11.30 2.39 12.81
C GLY A 315 12.41 1.38 12.67
N PHE A 316 12.20 0.23 13.33
CA PHE A 316 12.98 -0.97 13.11
C PHE A 316 12.04 -2.14 12.83
N ALA A 317 12.47 -3.03 11.94
CA ALA A 317 11.77 -4.29 11.72
C ALA A 317 12.75 -5.46 11.72
N PHE A 318 12.35 -6.57 12.32
CA PHE A 318 13.01 -7.85 12.12
C PHE A 318 12.46 -8.47 10.83
N MET A 319 13.34 -8.78 9.88
CA MET A 319 12.99 -9.26 8.55
C MET A 319 13.56 -10.65 8.32
N ARG A 320 12.74 -11.58 7.82
CA ARG A 320 13.22 -12.88 7.37
C ARG A 320 13.77 -12.80 5.95
N SER A 321 13.15 -11.96 5.12
CA SER A 321 13.58 -11.62 3.75
C SER A 321 13.35 -10.13 3.50
N SER A 322 13.64 -9.64 2.30
CA SER A 322 13.39 -8.25 1.94
C SER A 322 11.90 -7.84 1.98
N GLU A 323 10.99 -8.81 2.00
CA GLU A 323 9.54 -8.60 1.88
C GLU A 323 8.73 -9.18 3.07
N GLU A 324 9.37 -9.93 4.00
CA GLU A 324 8.67 -10.60 5.08
C GLU A 324 9.11 -10.07 6.46
N PRO A 325 8.37 -9.13 7.05
CA PRO A 325 8.62 -8.67 8.42
C PRO A 325 8.16 -9.72 9.44
N LEU A 326 9.00 -9.98 10.45
CA LEU A 326 8.67 -10.82 11.60
C LEU A 326 8.12 -9.99 12.76
N ALA A 327 8.60 -8.78 12.93
CA ALA A 327 8.14 -7.82 13.92
C ALA A 327 8.53 -6.41 13.49
N THR A 328 7.67 -5.43 13.74
CA THR A 328 7.90 -4.03 13.38
C THR A 328 7.70 -3.13 14.60
N PHE A 329 8.58 -2.17 14.77
CA PHE A 329 8.56 -1.16 15.83
C PHE A 329 8.63 0.22 15.20
N LEU A 330 7.59 1.05 15.39
CA LEU A 330 7.52 2.41 14.88
C LEU A 330 7.33 3.39 16.02
N THR A 331 8.04 4.51 15.99
CA THR A 331 7.92 5.55 17.04
C THR A 331 6.55 6.19 17.08
N GLN A 332 5.74 6.07 16.03
CA GLN A 332 4.36 6.58 16.05
C GLN A 332 3.48 5.89 17.11
N ASN A 333 3.79 4.63 17.44
CA ASN A 333 3.06 3.84 18.43
C ASN A 333 3.50 4.09 19.88
N PHE A 334 4.43 5.05 20.11
CA PHE A 334 4.99 5.35 21.43
C PHE A 334 4.89 6.84 21.75
N GLU A 335 4.43 7.16 22.96
CA GLU A 335 4.36 8.52 23.47
C GLU A 335 5.73 9.00 23.98
N GLY A 336 5.95 10.33 23.96
CA GLY A 336 7.15 10.97 24.53
C GLY A 336 8.43 10.83 23.68
N ILE A 337 8.36 10.31 22.47
CA ILE A 337 9.51 10.23 21.57
C ILE A 337 9.68 11.55 20.81
N ASN A 338 10.93 12.06 20.76
CA ASN A 338 11.25 13.24 19.95
C ASN A 338 11.18 12.89 18.45
N ARG A 339 10.32 13.58 17.71
CA ARG A 339 10.06 13.38 16.27
C ARG A 339 10.42 14.60 15.43
N GLY A 340 11.15 15.53 16.00
CA GLY A 340 11.53 16.80 15.38
C GLY A 340 10.71 17.99 15.91
N PRO A 341 10.81 19.16 15.25
CA PRO A 341 11.59 19.37 14.02
C PRO A 341 13.10 19.32 14.23
N PHE A 342 13.81 18.63 13.35
CA PHE A 342 15.27 18.52 13.32
C PHE A 342 15.84 19.47 12.26
N GLN A 343 17.10 19.93 12.46
CA GLN A 343 17.74 20.88 11.55
C GLN A 343 18.76 20.18 10.65
N LYS A 344 18.99 20.75 9.49
CA LYS A 344 19.99 20.26 8.54
C LYS A 344 21.38 20.18 9.19
N GLY A 345 22.06 19.04 8.99
CA GLY A 345 23.38 18.76 9.53
C GLY A 345 23.37 18.11 10.91
N GLU A 346 22.21 17.93 11.54
CA GLU A 346 22.11 17.17 12.77
C GLU A 346 22.29 15.66 12.50
N ILE A 347 22.99 15.00 13.43
CA ILE A 347 23.14 13.55 13.43
C ILE A 347 22.30 13.00 14.58
N LEU A 348 21.28 12.23 14.25
CA LEU A 348 20.38 11.60 15.20
C LEU A 348 20.87 10.17 15.52
N SER A 349 20.95 9.83 16.78
CA SER A 349 21.21 8.46 17.24
C SER A 349 19.90 7.86 17.77
N ILE A 350 19.33 6.92 17.00
CA ILE A 350 18.07 6.25 17.33
C ILE A 350 18.38 4.88 17.90
N THR A 351 17.91 4.61 19.12
CA THR A 351 18.13 3.37 19.83
C THR A 351 16.82 2.72 20.22
N LEU A 352 16.65 1.45 19.90
CA LEU A 352 15.56 0.60 20.37
C LEU A 352 16.13 -0.58 21.14
N VAL A 353 15.69 -0.75 22.38
CA VAL A 353 16.02 -1.92 23.19
C VAL A 353 14.86 -2.91 23.10
N VAL A 354 15.15 -4.11 22.62
CA VAL A 354 14.18 -5.20 22.48
C VAL A 354 14.55 -6.30 23.47
N ASP A 355 13.73 -6.43 24.50
CA ASP A 355 13.93 -7.45 25.52
C ASP A 355 13.41 -8.81 25.07
N SER A 356 14.17 -9.86 25.42
CA SER A 356 13.75 -11.25 25.26
C SER A 356 13.36 -11.62 23.83
N VAL A 357 14.28 -11.41 22.87
CA VAL A 357 14.06 -11.77 21.47
C VAL A 357 13.87 -13.27 21.32
N ALA A 358 12.62 -13.71 21.25
CA ALA A 358 12.23 -15.12 21.20
C ALA A 358 12.16 -15.66 19.76
N MET A 359 13.25 -15.60 19.02
CA MET A 359 13.34 -16.25 17.70
C MET A 359 13.83 -17.69 17.85
N ARG A 360 13.18 -18.58 17.12
CA ARG A 360 13.40 -20.03 17.29
C ARG A 360 14.62 -20.58 16.58
N ILE A 361 14.74 -20.36 15.30
CA ILE A 361 15.83 -20.83 14.42
C ILE A 361 15.77 -20.03 13.13
N GLY A 362 16.91 -19.66 12.59
CA GLY A 362 16.99 -19.10 11.26
C GLY A 362 17.89 -17.88 11.16
N GLU A 363 17.90 -17.35 9.98
CA GLU A 363 18.61 -16.14 9.62
C GLU A 363 17.59 -15.02 9.50
N PHE A 364 17.97 -13.81 9.94
CA PHE A 364 17.15 -12.63 9.82
C PHE A 364 18.01 -11.37 9.71
N TYR A 365 17.39 -10.29 9.34
CA TYR A 365 18.00 -8.96 9.24
C TYR A 365 17.21 -7.98 10.09
N VAL A 366 17.83 -6.91 10.50
CA VAL A 366 17.14 -5.75 11.04
C VAL A 366 17.09 -4.67 9.94
N LEU A 367 15.89 -4.27 9.57
CA LEU A 367 15.65 -3.10 8.73
C LEU A 367 15.46 -1.90 9.65
N GLY A 368 16.25 -0.85 9.46
CA GLY A 368 16.02 0.44 10.09
C GLY A 368 15.52 1.43 9.03
N GLY A 369 14.63 2.33 9.40
CA GLY A 369 14.11 3.29 8.46
C GLY A 369 13.50 4.52 9.09
N LEU A 370 13.31 5.54 8.25
CA LEU A 370 12.59 6.75 8.57
C LEU A 370 11.36 6.88 7.71
N ALA A 371 10.25 7.21 8.35
CA ALA A 371 9.00 7.55 7.68
C ALA A 371 8.70 9.04 7.88
N ASP A 372 7.87 9.57 7.01
CA ASP A 372 7.35 10.93 7.12
C ASP A 372 6.45 11.10 8.36
N LYS A 373 6.01 12.32 8.61
CA LYS A 373 5.13 12.69 9.72
C LYS A 373 3.82 11.88 9.78
N SER A 374 3.34 11.38 8.64
CA SER A 374 2.15 10.52 8.58
C SER A 374 2.48 9.04 8.88
N GLY A 375 3.74 8.65 8.89
CA GLY A 375 4.18 7.26 9.00
C GLY A 375 3.94 6.43 7.72
N LEU A 376 3.37 7.03 6.68
CA LEU A 376 2.94 6.35 5.45
C LEU A 376 4.05 6.21 4.41
N LEU A 377 5.05 7.09 4.48
CA LEU A 377 6.14 7.14 3.50
C LEU A 377 7.48 6.96 4.18
N TRP A 378 8.22 5.99 3.72
CA TRP A 378 9.60 5.81 4.14
C TRP A 378 10.51 6.75 3.34
N TYR A 379 11.24 7.66 4.01
CA TYR A 379 12.26 8.50 3.40
C TYR A 379 13.49 7.70 2.98
N GLU A 380 13.91 6.80 3.86
CA GLU A 380 15.05 5.92 3.65
C GLU A 380 14.92 4.67 4.50
N SER A 381 15.49 3.58 4.02
CA SER A 381 15.60 2.33 4.78
C SER A 381 16.92 1.62 4.48
N LYS A 382 17.49 0.94 5.49
CA LYS A 382 18.75 0.23 5.39
C LYS A 382 18.71 -1.06 6.18
N PHE A 383 19.34 -2.10 5.67
CA PHE A 383 19.46 -3.38 6.37
C PHE A 383 20.73 -3.44 7.21
N SER A 384 20.66 -4.12 8.36
CA SER A 384 21.82 -4.55 9.14
C SER A 384 22.57 -5.68 8.43
N LYS A 385 23.70 -6.08 9.02
CA LYS A 385 24.28 -7.39 8.70
C LYS A 385 23.31 -8.52 9.05
N GLN A 386 23.47 -9.66 8.40
CA GLN A 386 22.71 -10.87 8.68
C GLN A 386 22.93 -11.35 10.12
N LEU A 387 21.86 -11.71 10.78
CA LEU A 387 21.83 -12.23 12.13
C LEU A 387 21.40 -13.69 12.09
N THR A 388 22.09 -14.54 12.81
CA THR A 388 21.76 -15.97 12.91
C THR A 388 21.36 -16.30 14.34
N VAL A 389 20.22 -16.96 14.52
CA VAL A 389 19.79 -17.45 15.83
C VAL A 389 20.49 -18.77 16.14
N ALA A 390 21.19 -18.82 17.27
CA ALA A 390 21.77 -20.06 17.78
C ALA A 390 20.64 -21.03 18.16
N THR A 391 20.73 -22.28 17.67
CA THR A 391 19.73 -23.32 17.92
C THR A 391 19.57 -23.60 19.42
N ASN A 392 18.38 -23.39 19.97
CA ASN A 392 18.03 -23.87 21.31
C ASN A 392 16.68 -24.58 21.27
N LYS A 393 16.56 -25.70 21.96
CA LYS A 393 15.36 -26.55 22.04
C LYS A 393 14.34 -25.92 22.97
N GLY A 394 13.69 -24.86 22.55
CA GLY A 394 12.67 -24.22 23.36
C GLY A 394 11.49 -23.69 22.52
N VAL A 395 10.28 -23.88 23.02
CA VAL A 395 9.02 -23.43 22.44
C VAL A 395 8.58 -22.19 23.22
N GLY A 396 8.27 -21.09 22.56
CA GLY A 396 7.67 -19.95 23.23
C GLY A 396 7.05 -18.96 22.25
N ALA A 397 5.94 -18.34 22.64
CA ALA A 397 5.37 -17.18 21.96
C ALA A 397 6.31 -15.99 22.14
N ILE A 398 6.36 -15.11 21.14
CA ILE A 398 7.21 -13.90 21.14
C ILE A 398 6.56 -12.87 22.06
N ILE A 399 7.19 -12.56 23.20
CA ILE A 399 6.82 -11.40 24.03
C ILE A 399 8.02 -10.48 24.03
N MET A 400 7.90 -9.30 23.39
CA MET A 400 8.95 -8.31 23.33
C MET A 400 8.58 -7.09 24.18
N LYS A 401 9.43 -6.70 25.13
CA LYS A 401 9.38 -5.38 25.76
C LYS A 401 10.35 -4.46 25.04
N SER A 402 9.95 -3.26 24.71
CA SER A 402 10.79 -2.30 24.00
C SER A 402 10.87 -0.95 24.72
N ALA A 403 12.02 -0.27 24.59
CA ALA A 403 12.22 1.10 25.02
C ALA A 403 12.93 1.90 23.92
N TRP A 404 12.53 3.16 23.75
CA TRP A 404 13.07 4.04 22.73
C TRP A 404 13.88 5.18 23.34
N THR A 405 15.00 5.51 22.70
CA THR A 405 15.77 6.72 22.99
C THR A 405 16.15 7.39 21.67
N VAL A 406 15.89 8.70 21.56
CA VAL A 406 16.34 9.55 20.46
C VAL A 406 17.20 10.64 21.07
N GLU A 407 18.50 10.63 20.79
CA GLU A 407 19.47 11.61 21.27
C GLU A 407 19.98 12.46 20.10
N GLN A 408 20.12 13.76 20.36
CA GLN A 408 20.65 14.74 19.43
C GLN A 408 22.12 15.00 19.83
N ASN A 409 23.06 14.73 18.93
CA ASN A 409 24.50 14.92 19.15
C ASN A 409 24.99 16.24 18.52
#